data_c8a09d71a7d7fcdbdea28f83247eebd1
#
_entry.id   c8a09d71a7d7fcdbdea28f83247eebd1
#
_cell.length_a   1.000
_cell.length_b   1.000
_cell.length_c   1.000
_cell.angle_alpha   90.00
_cell.angle_beta   90.00
_cell.angle_gamma   90.00
#
_symmetry.space_group_name_H-M   'P 1'
#
loop_
_entity.id
_entity.type
_entity.pdbx_description
1 polymer ?
#
loop_
_entity_poly.entity_id
_entity_poly.type
_entity_poly.pdbx_seq_one_letter_code
_entity_poly.pdbx_strand_id
1 'polypeptide(L)'
;GIFSAETFRAVREVVCESLLHRKIFRVNPLLGYMHMSLAFGWFLLIAVGWVEAATVLGPGTPLQAHVFFRYFGPEGEAGWNPFAFVMDLLLLMVLSGVLLAWFKRMRSRAMGMKRTTRHALVDRVALTALWLIFPLRLTAESFTAAIRHNGGFLTGSLGDLIASGMSAATVADLNTAAWWAYSFALAAFFIAMPFSRYMHIFTEVPLIFLRRYRLRSGPREKSFDNFQIQACSRCGICLDPCQLQRDLGLDNVQSVYFLRDRRYGKLTDEVLGNCLMCGLCEARCPVGIELNVLRLNSRQKRVDSPALMRYDYLKGADRSSGSGKVGYFAGCMTLLTPATLQAMEKIFAAAGEEVWWADRDGGSCCGRPLKLSGEVNAAERIMERNKELFRKHGIATLVTSCPICLKVFREDYALEGIEVLHHTEYILRLMRAGRLDVERTPDTFTYHDPCELGRGSGIYEEPRELIRSVGRLTEPAHHGAEALCCGSSLANTVIDDGQQVAIGRAMTAELEATGAKTIVTACPLCKKAVGRAASVRVADVAQVVAEHLRVAAEVPCGKVRTEPVGERIAAAEAASGR
;
A
#
# COMPACT_ATOMS: atom_id res chain seq x y z
N GLY A 1 14.78 -21.23 11.14
CA GLY A 1 16.13 -21.42 10.62
C GLY A 1 16.26 -20.96 9.17
N ILE A 2 17.48 -20.79 8.67
CA ILE A 2 17.78 -20.29 7.31
C ILE A 2 17.13 -21.15 6.20
N PHE A 3 16.89 -22.43 6.46
CA PHE A 3 16.21 -23.37 5.55
C PHE A 3 14.74 -23.59 5.93
N SER A 4 14.00 -22.51 6.18
CA SER A 4 12.56 -22.57 6.45
C SER A 4 11.71 -22.39 5.18
N ALA A 5 10.42 -22.77 5.25
CA ALA A 5 9.47 -22.52 4.18
C ALA A 5 9.36 -21.02 3.85
N GLU A 6 9.55 -20.14 4.85
CA GLU A 6 9.54 -18.69 4.65
C GLU A 6 10.76 -18.21 3.85
N THR A 7 11.94 -18.81 4.04
CA THR A 7 13.13 -18.52 3.21
C THR A 7 12.85 -18.86 1.74
N PHE A 8 12.28 -20.03 1.48
CA PHE A 8 11.95 -20.44 0.11
C PHE A 8 10.91 -19.50 -0.52
N ARG A 9 9.90 -19.11 0.25
CA ARG A 9 8.90 -18.11 -0.20
C ARG A 9 9.55 -16.75 -0.47
N ALA A 10 10.50 -16.32 0.37
CA ALA A 10 11.24 -15.07 0.17
C ALA A 10 12.08 -15.12 -1.12
N VAL A 11 12.84 -16.20 -1.35
CA VAL A 11 13.62 -16.38 -2.59
C VAL A 11 12.70 -16.35 -3.81
N ARG A 12 11.60 -17.09 -3.79
CA ARG A 12 10.60 -17.05 -4.86
C ARG A 12 10.05 -15.64 -5.09
N GLU A 13 9.79 -14.89 -4.01
CA GLU A 13 9.32 -13.49 -4.13
C GLU A 13 10.40 -12.60 -4.74
N VAL A 14 11.67 -12.74 -4.36
CA VAL A 14 12.80 -12.02 -4.97
C VAL A 14 12.84 -12.27 -6.47
N VAL A 15 12.82 -13.52 -6.90
CA VAL A 15 12.82 -13.85 -8.34
C VAL A 15 11.61 -13.23 -9.05
N CYS A 16 10.41 -13.40 -8.49
CA CYS A 16 9.18 -12.94 -9.13
C CYS A 16 9.02 -11.41 -9.15
N GLU A 17 9.49 -10.71 -8.11
CA GLU A 17 9.19 -9.28 -7.94
C GLU A 17 10.40 -8.38 -8.19
N SER A 18 11.62 -8.80 -7.82
CA SER A 18 12.82 -7.97 -8.04
C SER A 18 13.50 -8.23 -9.40
N LEU A 19 13.42 -9.45 -9.96
CA LEU A 19 13.96 -9.75 -11.28
C LEU A 19 12.91 -9.69 -12.39
N LEU A 20 11.78 -10.41 -12.23
CA LEU A 20 10.73 -10.51 -13.25
C LEU A 20 9.68 -9.40 -13.15
N HIS A 21 9.61 -8.64 -12.05
CA HIS A 21 8.70 -7.52 -11.83
C HIS A 21 7.22 -7.85 -12.07
N ARG A 22 6.77 -9.05 -11.64
CA ARG A 22 5.44 -9.61 -11.93
C ARG A 22 4.29 -8.70 -11.50
N LYS A 23 4.40 -8.03 -10.33
CA LYS A 23 3.38 -7.08 -9.86
C LYS A 23 3.29 -5.86 -10.78
N ILE A 24 4.44 -5.37 -11.28
CA ILE A 24 4.47 -4.24 -12.22
C ILE A 24 3.83 -4.64 -13.55
N PHE A 25 4.12 -5.85 -14.06
CA PHE A 25 3.49 -6.39 -15.27
C PHE A 25 1.97 -6.45 -15.17
N ARG A 26 1.42 -6.84 -14.00
CA ARG A 26 -0.04 -6.90 -13.78
C ARG A 26 -0.71 -5.53 -13.84
N VAL A 27 -0.02 -4.49 -13.39
CA VAL A 27 -0.54 -3.11 -13.40
C VAL A 27 -0.35 -2.47 -14.77
N ASN A 28 0.82 -2.66 -15.39
CA ASN A 28 1.17 -2.09 -16.69
C ASN A 28 2.22 -2.98 -17.37
N PRO A 29 1.85 -3.78 -18.41
CA PRO A 29 2.75 -4.71 -19.06
C PRO A 29 3.99 -4.06 -19.67
N LEU A 30 3.83 -2.89 -20.28
CA LEU A 30 4.95 -2.17 -20.92
C LEU A 30 5.95 -1.63 -19.88
N LEU A 31 5.43 -1.14 -18.75
CA LEU A 31 6.25 -0.75 -17.62
C LEU A 31 6.95 -1.95 -16.97
N GLY A 32 6.26 -3.08 -16.88
CA GLY A 32 6.81 -4.36 -16.40
C GLY A 32 7.97 -4.84 -17.26
N TYR A 33 7.81 -4.85 -18.57
CA TYR A 33 8.87 -5.22 -19.51
C TYR A 33 10.08 -4.28 -19.41
N MET A 34 9.86 -2.97 -19.36
CA MET A 34 10.92 -1.97 -19.19
C MET A 34 11.77 -2.23 -17.93
N HIS A 35 11.12 -2.53 -16.80
CA HIS A 35 11.83 -2.82 -15.56
C HIS A 35 12.52 -4.18 -15.59
N MET A 36 11.86 -5.20 -16.10
CA MET A 36 12.42 -6.56 -16.22
C MET A 36 13.65 -6.56 -17.15
N SER A 37 13.54 -5.95 -18.32
CA SER A 37 14.64 -5.92 -19.29
C SER A 37 15.89 -5.21 -18.73
N LEU A 38 15.71 -4.14 -17.95
CA LEU A 38 16.81 -3.45 -17.28
C LEU A 38 17.37 -4.28 -16.12
N ALA A 39 16.54 -4.79 -15.21
CA ALA A 39 17.03 -5.48 -14.00
C ALA A 39 17.52 -6.89 -14.31
N PHE A 40 16.67 -7.72 -14.92
CA PHE A 40 17.01 -9.11 -15.22
C PHE A 40 18.02 -9.22 -16.35
N GLY A 41 17.88 -8.38 -17.40
CA GLY A 41 18.84 -8.32 -18.49
C GLY A 41 20.25 -7.94 -18.02
N TRP A 42 20.36 -6.93 -17.15
CA TRP A 42 21.64 -6.54 -16.59
C TRP A 42 22.23 -7.62 -15.67
N PHE A 43 21.40 -8.21 -14.82
CA PHE A 43 21.80 -9.36 -13.99
C PHE A 43 22.35 -10.51 -14.85
N LEU A 44 21.67 -10.88 -15.94
CA LEU A 44 22.11 -11.93 -16.85
C LEU A 44 23.39 -11.55 -17.62
N LEU A 45 23.53 -10.27 -18.04
CA LEU A 45 24.79 -9.79 -18.65
C LEU A 45 25.98 -9.98 -17.72
N ILE A 46 25.80 -9.72 -16.41
CA ILE A 46 26.84 -9.92 -15.42
C ILE A 46 27.10 -11.42 -15.22
N ALA A 47 26.04 -12.23 -15.06
CA ALA A 47 26.17 -13.66 -14.78
C ALA A 47 26.80 -14.43 -15.97
N VAL A 48 26.33 -14.17 -17.18
CA VAL A 48 26.87 -14.81 -18.41
C VAL A 48 28.28 -14.32 -18.69
N GLY A 49 28.55 -13.02 -18.54
CA GLY A 49 29.89 -12.47 -18.68
C GLY A 49 30.87 -13.02 -17.65
N TRP A 50 30.42 -13.29 -16.41
CA TRP A 50 31.23 -13.99 -15.41
C TRP A 50 31.55 -15.44 -15.83
N VAL A 51 30.58 -16.19 -16.35
CA VAL A 51 30.79 -17.55 -16.87
C VAL A 51 31.75 -17.52 -18.07
N GLU A 52 31.57 -16.60 -19.01
CA GLU A 52 32.47 -16.40 -20.15
C GLU A 52 33.91 -16.15 -19.67
N ALA A 53 34.10 -15.20 -18.75
CA ALA A 53 35.40 -14.90 -18.18
C ALA A 53 36.04 -16.12 -17.48
N ALA A 54 35.28 -16.85 -16.69
CA ALA A 54 35.75 -18.04 -15.98
C ALA A 54 36.18 -19.17 -16.96
N THR A 55 35.50 -19.30 -18.09
CA THR A 55 35.84 -20.31 -19.11
C THR A 55 37.05 -19.92 -19.94
N VAL A 56 37.23 -18.63 -20.25
CA VAL A 56 38.33 -18.13 -21.10
C VAL A 56 39.64 -17.93 -20.29
N LEU A 57 39.54 -17.37 -19.09
CA LEU A 57 40.69 -16.99 -18.27
C LEU A 57 41.12 -18.07 -17.27
N GLY A 58 40.29 -19.03 -17.01
CA GLY A 58 40.53 -20.12 -16.07
C GLY A 58 40.43 -19.76 -14.58
N PRO A 59 40.54 -20.75 -13.69
CA PRO A 59 40.49 -20.56 -12.26
C PRO A 59 41.69 -19.76 -11.74
N GLY A 60 41.45 -18.72 -10.97
CA GLY A 60 42.49 -17.86 -10.36
C GLY A 60 42.53 -16.42 -10.89
N THR A 61 41.66 -16.09 -11.84
CA THR A 61 41.54 -14.72 -12.35
C THR A 61 40.98 -13.78 -11.30
N PRO A 62 41.50 -12.55 -11.12
CA PRO A 62 41.02 -11.59 -10.15
C PRO A 62 39.51 -11.27 -10.37
N LEU A 63 38.74 -11.17 -9.29
CA LEU A 63 37.30 -10.93 -9.32
C LEU A 63 36.91 -9.70 -10.16
N GLN A 64 37.71 -8.63 -10.14
CA GLN A 64 37.49 -7.44 -10.94
C GLN A 64 37.48 -7.71 -12.45
N ALA A 65 38.22 -8.67 -12.91
CA ALA A 65 38.26 -9.08 -14.31
C ALA A 65 36.94 -9.73 -14.77
N HIS A 66 36.23 -10.36 -13.86
CA HIS A 66 34.95 -11.03 -14.13
C HIS A 66 33.72 -10.11 -14.11
N VAL A 67 33.81 -8.92 -13.52
CA VAL A 67 32.62 -8.09 -13.24
C VAL A 67 32.41 -7.00 -14.29
N PHE A 68 33.47 -6.38 -14.78
CA PHE A 68 33.36 -5.13 -15.54
C PHE A 68 33.72 -5.23 -17.01
N PHE A 69 34.43 -6.27 -17.45
CA PHE A 69 34.94 -6.37 -18.79
C PHE A 69 34.45 -7.66 -19.45
N ARG A 70 34.04 -7.56 -20.70
CA ARG A 70 33.80 -8.71 -21.53
C ARG A 70 35.12 -9.23 -22.09
N TYR A 71 35.37 -10.52 -21.98
CA TYR A 71 36.47 -11.18 -22.61
C TYR A 71 36.03 -11.72 -23.96
N PHE A 72 36.70 -11.26 -24.98
CA PHE A 72 36.51 -11.81 -26.33
C PHE A 72 37.43 -13.03 -26.44
N GLY A 73 36.94 -14.07 -27.12
CA GLY A 73 37.73 -15.24 -27.42
C GLY A 73 39.01 -14.92 -28.17
N PRO A 74 39.92 -15.91 -28.43
CA PRO A 74 41.18 -15.70 -29.12
C PRO A 74 40.97 -15.00 -30.47
N GLU A 75 41.95 -14.18 -30.85
CA GLU A 75 41.95 -13.52 -32.15
C GLU A 75 41.93 -14.56 -33.28
N GLY A 76 41.03 -14.37 -34.24
CA GLY A 76 41.05 -15.16 -35.47
C GLY A 76 40.12 -16.39 -35.52
N GLU A 77 39.37 -16.72 -34.47
CA GLU A 77 38.28 -17.68 -34.59
C GLU A 77 37.08 -17.02 -35.25
N ALA A 78 37.07 -16.98 -36.59
CA ALA A 78 35.90 -16.67 -37.39
C ALA A 78 34.91 -17.85 -37.32
N GLY A 79 34.14 -17.92 -36.25
CA GLY A 79 33.17 -18.96 -36.01
C GLY A 79 32.05 -18.50 -35.09
N TRP A 80 30.93 -19.22 -35.07
CA TRP A 80 29.81 -18.96 -34.19
C TRP A 80 30.23 -19.10 -32.72
N ASN A 81 30.28 -17.97 -32.01
CA ASN A 81 30.58 -17.93 -30.60
C ASN A 81 29.26 -17.82 -29.81
N PRO A 82 28.82 -18.87 -29.08
CA PRO A 82 27.56 -18.86 -28.34
C PRO A 82 27.53 -17.80 -27.24
N PHE A 83 28.66 -17.49 -26.60
CA PHE A 83 28.71 -16.40 -25.62
C PHE A 83 28.48 -15.03 -26.26
N ALA A 84 29.12 -14.77 -27.43
CA ALA A 84 28.93 -13.50 -28.14
C ALA A 84 27.46 -13.32 -28.59
N PHE A 85 26.82 -14.38 -29.08
CA PHE A 85 25.42 -14.37 -29.48
C PHE A 85 24.51 -14.06 -28.26
N VAL A 86 24.68 -14.76 -27.15
CA VAL A 86 23.86 -14.58 -25.94
C VAL A 86 24.09 -13.18 -25.34
N MET A 87 25.33 -12.71 -25.30
CA MET A 87 25.66 -11.37 -24.79
C MET A 87 25.04 -10.26 -25.62
N ASP A 88 25.05 -10.38 -26.96
CA ASP A 88 24.38 -9.44 -27.86
C ASP A 88 22.85 -9.46 -27.67
N LEU A 89 22.25 -10.63 -27.50
CA LEU A 89 20.82 -10.78 -27.24
C LEU A 89 20.43 -10.09 -25.92
N LEU A 90 21.20 -10.31 -24.86
CA LEU A 90 20.98 -9.69 -23.57
C LEU A 90 21.20 -8.16 -23.62
N LEU A 91 22.23 -7.71 -24.34
CA LEU A 91 22.50 -6.29 -24.54
C LEU A 91 21.34 -5.63 -25.31
N LEU A 92 20.83 -6.26 -26.37
CA LEU A 92 19.68 -5.78 -27.12
C LEU A 92 18.42 -5.68 -26.23
N MET A 93 18.19 -6.70 -25.37
CA MET A 93 17.10 -6.69 -24.41
C MET A 93 17.22 -5.49 -23.45
N VAL A 94 18.39 -5.23 -22.90
CA VAL A 94 18.61 -4.09 -22.00
C VAL A 94 18.46 -2.76 -22.73
N LEU A 95 19.02 -2.64 -23.94
CA LEU A 95 18.89 -1.44 -24.79
C LEU A 95 17.42 -1.12 -25.11
N SER A 96 16.60 -2.13 -25.39
CA SER A 96 15.15 -1.95 -25.58
C SER A 96 14.49 -1.38 -24.31
N GLY A 97 14.89 -1.84 -23.13
CA GLY A 97 14.44 -1.31 -21.85
C GLY A 97 14.88 0.14 -21.60
N VAL A 98 16.13 0.47 -21.95
CA VAL A 98 16.63 1.87 -21.89
C VAL A 98 15.83 2.77 -22.82
N LEU A 99 15.58 2.34 -24.06
CA LEU A 99 14.79 3.08 -25.03
C LEU A 99 13.36 3.33 -24.52
N LEU A 100 12.72 2.31 -23.97
CA LEU A 100 11.39 2.44 -23.36
C LEU A 100 11.40 3.38 -22.15
N ALA A 101 12.45 3.34 -21.32
CA ALA A 101 12.60 4.24 -20.18
C ALA A 101 12.76 5.70 -20.62
N TRP A 102 13.51 5.93 -21.69
CA TRP A 102 13.64 7.24 -22.33
C TRP A 102 12.29 7.68 -22.93
N PHE A 103 11.63 6.81 -23.70
CA PHE A 103 10.31 7.07 -24.29
C PHE A 103 9.25 7.39 -23.21
N LYS A 104 9.22 6.62 -22.12
CA LYS A 104 8.38 6.90 -20.95
C LYS A 104 8.62 8.32 -20.41
N ARG A 105 9.87 8.77 -20.38
CA ARG A 105 10.21 10.09 -19.87
C ARG A 105 9.65 11.19 -20.76
N MET A 106 9.66 11.01 -22.08
CA MET A 106 9.18 11.96 -23.08
C MET A 106 7.66 11.88 -23.28
N ARG A 107 7.08 10.68 -23.26
CA ARG A 107 5.68 10.41 -23.64
C ARG A 107 5.02 9.44 -22.67
N SER A 108 4.99 9.76 -21.36
CA SER A 108 4.45 8.88 -20.31
C SER A 108 3.03 8.40 -20.55
N ARG A 109 2.17 9.25 -21.15
CA ARG A 109 0.77 8.90 -21.46
C ARG A 109 0.65 7.76 -22.47
N ALA A 110 1.55 7.71 -23.46
CA ALA A 110 1.57 6.62 -24.44
C ALA A 110 1.94 5.27 -23.82
N MET A 111 2.58 5.26 -22.64
CA MET A 111 2.87 4.06 -21.85
C MET A 111 1.80 3.77 -20.78
N GLY A 112 0.62 4.33 -20.87
CA GLY A 112 -0.47 4.10 -19.91
C GLY A 112 -0.26 4.73 -18.54
N MET A 113 0.68 5.65 -18.40
CA MET A 113 0.91 6.40 -17.16
C MET A 113 0.46 7.84 -17.32
N LYS A 114 -0.38 8.32 -16.43
CA LYS A 114 -0.85 9.71 -16.46
C LYS A 114 0.28 10.69 -16.16
N ARG A 115 1.23 10.31 -15.29
CA ARG A 115 2.35 11.18 -14.87
C ARG A 115 3.65 10.42 -14.61
N THR A 116 4.78 11.12 -14.72
CA THR A 116 6.11 10.63 -14.31
C THR A 116 6.52 11.21 -12.97
N THR A 117 7.34 10.47 -12.21
CA THR A 117 7.90 10.94 -10.94
C THR A 117 8.89 12.09 -11.16
N ARG A 118 8.88 13.08 -10.25
CA ARG A 118 9.90 14.14 -10.20
C ARG A 118 11.11 13.66 -9.41
N HIS A 119 12.28 13.75 -10.01
CA HIS A 119 13.53 13.25 -9.43
C HIS A 119 14.37 14.36 -8.80
N ALA A 120 15.06 14.04 -7.69
CA ALA A 120 16.12 14.87 -7.13
C ALA A 120 17.34 14.93 -8.09
N LEU A 121 18.24 15.90 -7.89
CA LEU A 121 19.42 16.06 -8.77
C LEU A 121 20.28 14.80 -8.83
N VAL A 122 20.60 14.21 -7.69
CA VAL A 122 21.40 12.98 -7.60
C VAL A 122 20.73 11.82 -8.34
N ASP A 123 19.39 11.68 -8.24
CA ASP A 123 18.67 10.67 -8.99
C ASP A 123 18.75 10.90 -10.50
N ARG A 124 18.79 12.18 -10.95
CA ARG A 124 18.94 12.50 -12.37
C ARG A 124 20.32 12.15 -12.88
N VAL A 125 21.37 12.45 -12.10
CA VAL A 125 22.74 12.07 -12.43
C VAL A 125 22.86 10.56 -12.57
N ALA A 126 22.42 9.79 -11.56
CA ALA A 126 22.44 8.33 -11.62
C ALA A 126 21.61 7.75 -12.78
N LEU A 127 20.45 8.33 -13.07
CA LEU A 127 19.60 7.91 -14.19
C LEU A 127 20.26 8.18 -15.54
N THR A 128 20.88 9.35 -15.72
CA THR A 128 21.60 9.70 -16.95
C THR A 128 22.81 8.77 -17.15
N ALA A 129 23.57 8.53 -16.10
CA ALA A 129 24.68 7.57 -16.14
C ALA A 129 24.19 6.17 -16.55
N LEU A 130 23.10 5.66 -15.94
CA LEU A 130 22.50 4.37 -16.30
C LEU A 130 22.08 4.32 -17.78
N TRP A 131 21.48 5.38 -18.31
CA TRP A 131 21.06 5.43 -19.71
C TRP A 131 22.23 5.45 -20.68
N LEU A 132 23.39 5.98 -20.26
CA LEU A 132 24.61 6.03 -21.07
C LEU A 132 25.41 4.73 -21.04
N ILE A 133 25.37 3.96 -19.95
CA ILE A 133 26.15 2.72 -19.78
C ILE A 133 25.97 1.78 -20.98
N PHE A 134 24.73 1.44 -21.34
CA PHE A 134 24.47 0.41 -22.34
C PHE A 134 24.72 0.84 -23.80
N PRO A 135 24.33 2.05 -24.24
CA PRO A 135 24.77 2.55 -25.54
C PRO A 135 26.27 2.69 -25.66
N LEU A 136 26.96 3.20 -24.63
CA LEU A 136 28.43 3.29 -24.62
C LEU A 136 29.10 1.91 -24.64
N ARG A 137 28.50 0.93 -23.93
CA ARG A 137 28.95 -0.45 -24.00
C ARG A 137 28.80 -1.03 -25.40
N LEU A 138 27.64 -0.85 -26.05
CA LEU A 138 27.43 -1.28 -27.43
C LEU A 138 28.50 -0.67 -28.35
N THR A 139 28.76 0.63 -28.22
CA THR A 139 29.77 1.33 -29.01
C THR A 139 31.17 0.74 -28.79
N ALA A 140 31.59 0.58 -27.52
CA ALA A 140 32.90 0.04 -27.17
C ALA A 140 33.09 -1.41 -27.65
N GLU A 141 32.07 -2.27 -27.47
CA GLU A 141 32.11 -3.65 -27.96
C GLU A 141 32.13 -3.72 -29.48
N SER A 142 31.40 -2.83 -30.19
CA SER A 142 31.45 -2.78 -31.66
C SER A 142 32.82 -2.33 -32.20
N PHE A 143 33.48 -1.36 -31.58
CA PHE A 143 34.86 -1.01 -31.94
C PHE A 143 35.82 -2.15 -31.66
N THR A 144 35.65 -2.88 -30.54
CA THR A 144 36.48 -4.05 -30.24
C THR A 144 36.25 -5.16 -31.26
N ALA A 145 34.98 -5.40 -31.65
CA ALA A 145 34.63 -6.37 -32.69
C ALA A 145 35.24 -6.01 -34.07
N ALA A 146 35.29 -4.72 -34.41
CA ALA A 146 35.96 -4.22 -35.62
C ALA A 146 37.47 -4.54 -35.67
N ILE A 147 38.13 -4.57 -34.50
CA ILE A 147 39.55 -4.87 -34.40
C ILE A 147 39.81 -6.38 -34.38
N ARG A 148 38.99 -7.15 -33.63
CA ARG A 148 39.23 -8.57 -33.34
C ARG A 148 38.42 -9.54 -34.13
N HIS A 149 37.44 -9.09 -34.88
CA HIS A 149 36.48 -9.90 -35.73
C HIS A 149 35.79 -11.02 -34.96
N ASN A 150 35.45 -10.80 -33.69
CA ASN A 150 34.87 -11.81 -32.76
C ASN A 150 33.58 -11.36 -32.07
N GLY A 151 32.84 -10.39 -32.63
CA GLY A 151 31.54 -9.95 -32.14
C GLY A 151 30.42 -10.97 -32.39
N GLY A 152 29.29 -10.77 -31.72
CA GLY A 152 28.05 -11.50 -32.01
C GLY A 152 27.30 -10.91 -33.20
N PHE A 153 26.00 -11.22 -33.31
CA PHE A 153 25.20 -10.77 -34.46
C PHE A 153 25.00 -9.24 -34.49
N LEU A 154 24.93 -8.57 -33.33
CA LEU A 154 24.76 -7.11 -33.22
C LEU A 154 26.11 -6.39 -33.23
N THR A 155 26.99 -6.74 -32.30
CA THR A 155 28.31 -6.09 -32.14
C THR A 155 29.24 -6.42 -33.30
N GLY A 156 29.18 -7.64 -33.87
CA GLY A 156 29.95 -8.03 -35.04
C GLY A 156 29.50 -7.28 -36.29
N SER A 157 28.19 -7.23 -36.60
CA SER A 157 27.69 -6.49 -37.76
C SER A 157 28.03 -4.99 -37.71
N LEU A 158 27.93 -4.38 -36.53
CA LEU A 158 28.36 -3.00 -36.33
C LEU A 158 29.88 -2.85 -36.45
N GLY A 159 30.63 -3.82 -35.97
CA GLY A 159 32.09 -3.88 -36.09
C GLY A 159 32.55 -3.94 -37.54
N ASP A 160 31.95 -4.80 -38.35
CA ASP A 160 32.23 -4.91 -39.81
C ASP A 160 31.92 -3.61 -40.54
N LEU A 161 30.80 -2.96 -40.21
CA LEU A 161 30.44 -1.64 -40.75
C LEU A 161 31.48 -0.57 -40.38
N ILE A 162 31.94 -0.56 -39.14
CA ILE A 162 32.99 0.36 -38.67
C ILE A 162 34.32 0.10 -39.39
N ALA A 163 34.71 -1.18 -39.47
CA ALA A 163 35.95 -1.59 -40.15
C ALA A 163 35.97 -1.25 -41.65
N SER A 164 34.82 -1.29 -42.31
CA SER A 164 34.68 -0.94 -43.73
C SER A 164 34.77 0.59 -43.99
N GLY A 165 34.39 1.41 -42.99
CA GLY A 165 34.30 2.87 -43.12
C GLY A 165 35.46 3.68 -42.53
N MET A 166 36.36 3.04 -41.72
CA MET A 166 37.38 3.75 -40.97
C MET A 166 38.74 3.06 -41.07
N SER A 167 39.85 3.86 -40.93
CA SER A 167 41.17 3.28 -40.84
C SER A 167 41.38 2.51 -39.53
N ALA A 168 42.22 1.47 -39.54
CA ALA A 168 42.50 0.66 -38.36
C ALA A 168 43.07 1.49 -37.17
N ALA A 169 43.90 2.49 -37.46
CA ALA A 169 44.43 3.41 -36.44
C ALA A 169 43.30 4.23 -35.79
N THR A 170 42.38 4.81 -36.59
CA THR A 170 41.24 5.56 -36.08
C THR A 170 40.33 4.68 -35.24
N VAL A 171 40.05 3.45 -35.66
CA VAL A 171 39.25 2.47 -34.91
C VAL A 171 39.88 2.15 -33.55
N ALA A 172 41.19 1.96 -33.49
CA ALA A 172 41.91 1.70 -32.25
C ALA A 172 41.81 2.87 -31.23
N ASP A 173 41.99 4.10 -31.72
CA ASP A 173 41.90 5.31 -30.88
C ASP A 173 40.46 5.49 -30.36
N LEU A 174 39.47 5.35 -31.23
CA LEU A 174 38.04 5.45 -30.85
C LEU A 174 37.61 4.30 -29.91
N ASN A 175 38.15 3.10 -30.07
CA ASN A 175 37.92 1.98 -29.17
C ASN A 175 38.38 2.34 -27.74
N THR A 176 39.58 2.88 -27.60
CA THR A 176 40.11 3.30 -26.29
C THR A 176 39.24 4.40 -25.70
N ALA A 177 38.84 5.39 -26.47
CA ALA A 177 37.93 6.46 -26.02
C ALA A 177 36.55 5.94 -25.61
N ALA A 178 35.96 5.00 -26.36
CA ALA A 178 34.68 4.41 -26.06
C ALA A 178 34.70 3.59 -24.76
N TRP A 179 35.73 2.81 -24.52
CA TRP A 179 35.90 2.07 -23.26
C TRP A 179 36.08 3.00 -22.06
N TRP A 180 36.82 4.10 -22.20
CA TRP A 180 36.93 5.11 -21.14
C TRP A 180 35.57 5.78 -20.89
N ALA A 181 34.83 6.16 -21.93
CA ALA A 181 33.48 6.75 -21.77
C ALA A 181 32.52 5.80 -21.06
N TYR A 182 32.51 4.51 -21.44
CA TYR A 182 31.74 3.46 -20.76
C TYR A 182 32.15 3.34 -19.28
N SER A 183 33.45 3.27 -19.00
CA SER A 183 34.00 3.13 -17.64
C SER A 183 33.61 4.32 -16.75
N PHE A 184 33.70 5.55 -17.28
CA PHE A 184 33.29 6.76 -16.56
C PHE A 184 31.76 6.77 -16.29
N ALA A 185 30.93 6.36 -17.24
CA ALA A 185 29.49 6.25 -17.03
C ALA A 185 29.16 5.22 -15.94
N LEU A 186 29.84 4.08 -15.96
CA LEU A 186 29.70 3.02 -14.97
C LEU A 186 30.16 3.49 -13.58
N ALA A 187 31.33 4.13 -13.48
CA ALA A 187 31.84 4.70 -12.23
C ALA A 187 30.90 5.77 -11.66
N ALA A 188 30.44 6.69 -12.50
CA ALA A 188 29.47 7.73 -12.09
C ALA A 188 28.17 7.14 -11.55
N PHE A 189 27.66 6.06 -12.16
CA PHE A 189 26.49 5.36 -11.67
C PHE A 189 26.74 4.72 -10.29
N PHE A 190 27.83 3.98 -10.12
CA PHE A 190 28.14 3.31 -8.85
C PHE A 190 28.42 4.30 -7.72
N ILE A 191 29.11 5.41 -7.99
CA ILE A 191 29.35 6.49 -7.01
C ILE A 191 28.02 7.16 -6.61
N ALA A 192 27.12 7.42 -7.57
CA ALA A 192 25.84 8.05 -7.30
C ALA A 192 24.82 7.09 -6.65
N MET A 193 24.99 5.78 -6.78
CA MET A 193 24.02 4.75 -6.37
C MET A 193 23.63 4.84 -4.87
N PRO A 194 24.55 4.90 -3.89
CA PRO A 194 24.21 4.95 -2.46
C PRO A 194 23.38 6.20 -2.10
N PHE A 195 23.57 7.29 -2.82
CA PHE A 195 22.92 8.58 -2.57
C PHE A 195 21.65 8.77 -3.39
N SER A 196 21.38 7.92 -4.37
CA SER A 196 20.25 8.00 -5.28
C SER A 196 19.19 6.94 -5.00
N ARG A 197 18.08 7.02 -5.74
CA ARG A 197 17.01 6.01 -5.69
C ARG A 197 17.48 4.58 -6.00
N TYR A 198 18.62 4.43 -6.67
CA TYR A 198 19.16 3.13 -7.07
C TYR A 198 19.68 2.28 -5.90
N MET A 199 19.77 2.87 -4.69
CA MET A 199 20.00 2.10 -3.47
C MET A 199 18.94 1.01 -3.25
N HIS A 200 17.75 1.13 -3.87
CA HIS A 200 16.71 0.09 -3.80
C HIS A 200 17.20 -1.27 -4.31
N ILE A 201 18.13 -1.32 -5.26
CA ILE A 201 18.70 -2.58 -5.78
C ILE A 201 19.26 -3.44 -4.65
N PHE A 202 19.95 -2.82 -3.67
CA PHE A 202 20.51 -3.53 -2.52
C PHE A 202 19.55 -3.69 -1.35
N THR A 203 18.56 -2.82 -1.21
CA THR A 203 17.66 -2.81 -0.04
C THR A 203 16.37 -3.56 -0.28
N GLU A 204 15.95 -3.77 -1.52
CA GLU A 204 14.71 -4.48 -1.84
C GLU A 204 14.77 -5.95 -1.43
N VAL A 205 15.85 -6.64 -1.81
CA VAL A 205 16.02 -8.08 -1.52
C VAL A 205 16.02 -8.36 -0.01
N PRO A 206 16.87 -7.72 0.82
CA PRO A 206 16.80 -7.89 2.27
C PRO A 206 15.44 -7.49 2.85
N LEU A 207 14.76 -6.45 2.32
CA LEU A 207 13.44 -6.05 2.80
C LEU A 207 12.40 -7.16 2.61
N ILE A 208 12.42 -7.88 1.48
CA ILE A 208 11.54 -9.02 1.23
C ILE A 208 11.76 -10.09 2.31
N PHE A 209 13.02 -10.43 2.64
CA PHE A 209 13.33 -11.38 3.70
C PHE A 209 12.85 -10.90 5.08
N LEU A 210 13.19 -9.67 5.48
CA LEU A 210 12.82 -9.10 6.78
C LEU A 210 11.30 -9.10 6.96
N ARG A 211 10.55 -8.71 5.94
CA ARG A 211 9.10 -8.71 5.95
C ARG A 211 8.52 -10.13 6.06
N ARG A 212 9.09 -11.11 5.36
CA ARG A 212 8.68 -12.51 5.46
C ARG A 212 8.92 -13.08 6.85
N TYR A 213 9.97 -12.64 7.52
CA TYR A 213 10.23 -12.96 8.93
C TYR A 213 9.44 -12.08 9.91
N ARG A 214 8.39 -11.38 9.43
CA ARG A 214 7.47 -10.56 10.22
C ARG A 214 8.10 -9.37 10.96
N LEU A 215 9.28 -8.92 10.55
CA LEU A 215 9.76 -7.62 11.00
C LEU A 215 8.84 -6.53 10.44
N ARG A 216 8.37 -5.65 11.32
CA ARG A 216 7.51 -4.52 10.99
C ARG A 216 8.09 -3.23 11.54
N SER A 217 7.76 -2.12 10.90
CA SER A 217 8.04 -0.80 11.44
C SER A 217 7.29 -0.58 12.74
N GLY A 218 8.00 -0.07 13.74
CA GLY A 218 7.45 0.34 15.02
C GLY A 218 7.82 1.79 15.37
N PRO A 219 7.18 2.40 16.36
CA PRO A 219 7.47 3.78 16.77
C PRO A 219 8.95 4.02 17.13
N ARG A 220 9.64 2.97 17.58
CA ARG A 220 11.05 3.00 18.01
C ARG A 220 12.04 2.50 16.96
N GLU A 221 11.57 1.89 15.87
CA GLU A 221 12.38 1.22 14.84
C GLU A 221 12.89 2.18 13.75
N LYS A 222 13.67 3.19 14.13
CA LYS A 222 14.19 4.21 13.19
C LYS A 222 15.04 3.61 12.06
N SER A 223 15.80 2.55 12.34
CA SER A 223 16.70 1.92 11.37
C SER A 223 15.90 1.20 10.28
N PHE A 224 14.85 0.47 10.64
CA PHE A 224 14.00 -0.24 9.71
C PHE A 224 13.17 0.73 8.85
N ASP A 225 12.66 1.83 9.43
CA ASP A 225 12.03 2.92 8.69
C ASP A 225 12.95 3.45 7.57
N ASN A 226 14.21 3.74 7.90
CA ASN A 226 15.17 4.25 6.93
C ASN A 226 15.49 3.21 5.85
N PHE A 227 15.55 1.93 6.21
CA PHE A 227 15.74 0.84 5.27
C PHE A 227 14.58 0.76 4.26
N GLN A 228 13.33 0.82 4.71
CA GLN A 228 12.15 0.86 3.82
C GLN A 228 12.15 2.09 2.89
N ILE A 229 12.57 3.26 3.40
CA ILE A 229 12.68 4.48 2.59
C ILE A 229 13.70 4.30 1.45
N GLN A 230 14.81 3.61 1.73
CA GLN A 230 15.85 3.33 0.73
C GLN A 230 15.37 2.31 -0.32
N ALA A 231 14.47 1.40 0.04
CA ALA A 231 13.92 0.39 -0.86
C ALA A 231 12.93 0.95 -1.91
N CYS A 232 12.54 2.22 -1.84
CA CYS A 232 11.66 2.84 -2.81
C CYS A 232 12.38 3.13 -4.14
N SER A 233 12.06 2.38 -5.19
CA SER A 233 12.58 2.58 -6.55
C SER A 233 12.03 3.80 -7.28
N ARG A 234 10.98 4.45 -6.72
CA ARG A 234 10.23 5.56 -7.35
C ARG A 234 9.66 5.20 -8.73
N CYS A 235 9.18 3.98 -8.87
CA CYS A 235 8.57 3.49 -10.12
C CYS A 235 7.36 4.31 -10.56
N GLY A 236 6.63 4.94 -9.62
CA GLY A 236 5.49 5.81 -9.89
C GLY A 236 4.13 5.11 -9.86
N ILE A 237 4.07 3.80 -9.63
CA ILE A 237 2.79 3.03 -9.59
C ILE A 237 1.81 3.60 -8.57
N CYS A 238 2.30 4.18 -7.46
CA CYS A 238 1.48 4.78 -6.42
C CYS A 238 0.92 6.19 -6.77
N LEU A 239 1.27 6.76 -7.93
CA LEU A 239 0.80 8.09 -8.34
C LEU A 239 -0.63 8.05 -8.85
N ASP A 240 -0.87 7.20 -9.86
CA ASP A 240 -2.13 7.16 -10.59
C ASP A 240 -3.35 6.75 -9.75
N PRO A 241 -3.24 5.80 -8.79
CA PRO A 241 -4.36 5.43 -7.93
C PRO A 241 -4.66 6.44 -6.82
N CYS A 242 -3.77 7.40 -6.55
CA CYS A 242 -3.95 8.35 -5.47
C CYS A 242 -5.10 9.33 -5.77
N GLN A 243 -6.17 9.25 -4.97
CA GLN A 243 -7.37 10.06 -5.15
C GLN A 243 -7.13 11.56 -4.90
N LEU A 244 -6.18 11.94 -4.03
CA LEU A 244 -5.78 13.34 -3.89
C LEU A 244 -5.28 13.93 -5.19
N GLN A 245 -4.59 13.11 -6.00
CA GLN A 245 -4.16 13.52 -7.33
C GLN A 245 -5.26 13.38 -8.38
N ARG A 246 -5.97 12.24 -8.37
CA ARG A 246 -6.95 11.89 -9.40
C ARG A 246 -8.16 12.81 -9.34
N ASP A 247 -8.69 13.04 -8.13
CA ASP A 247 -9.97 13.68 -7.92
C ASP A 247 -9.81 15.18 -7.57
N LEU A 248 -8.69 15.58 -6.96
CA LEU A 248 -8.41 16.96 -6.53
C LEU A 248 -7.27 17.64 -7.30
N GLY A 249 -6.53 16.92 -8.13
CA GLY A 249 -5.37 17.49 -8.85
C GLY A 249 -4.18 17.84 -7.98
N LEU A 250 -4.13 17.42 -6.71
CA LEU A 250 -3.06 17.76 -5.79
C LEU A 250 -1.76 17.03 -6.14
N ASP A 251 -0.72 17.81 -6.45
CA ASP A 251 0.62 17.33 -6.78
C ASP A 251 1.52 17.30 -5.54
N ASN A 252 2.56 16.45 -5.59
CA ASN A 252 3.64 16.35 -4.60
C ASN A 252 3.26 15.83 -3.20
N VAL A 253 2.02 15.41 -2.96
CA VAL A 253 1.57 14.87 -1.66
C VAL A 253 1.58 13.34 -1.60
N GLN A 254 1.74 12.67 -2.76
CA GLN A 254 1.69 11.22 -2.91
C GLN A 254 2.85 10.54 -2.17
N SER A 255 2.68 9.26 -1.85
CA SER A 255 3.64 8.50 -1.06
C SER A 255 5.05 8.46 -1.64
N VAL A 256 5.21 8.44 -2.96
CA VAL A 256 6.53 8.51 -3.61
C VAL A 256 7.27 9.83 -3.30
N TYR A 257 6.54 10.94 -3.22
CA TYR A 257 7.11 12.24 -2.87
C TYR A 257 7.37 12.36 -1.37
N PHE A 258 6.47 11.83 -0.53
CA PHE A 258 6.71 11.71 0.91
C PHE A 258 8.02 10.94 1.20
N LEU A 259 8.24 9.78 0.56
CA LEU A 259 9.47 9.01 0.74
C LEU A 259 10.71 9.75 0.21
N ARG A 260 10.59 10.41 -0.96
CA ARG A 260 11.66 11.25 -1.52
C ARG A 260 12.06 12.35 -0.54
N ASP A 261 11.07 13.11 -0.06
CA ASP A 261 11.33 14.29 0.74
C ASP A 261 11.82 13.92 2.14
N ARG A 262 11.33 12.80 2.70
CA ARG A 262 11.86 12.24 3.93
C ARG A 262 13.32 11.79 3.78
N ARG A 263 13.66 11.12 2.66
CA ARG A 263 15.03 10.67 2.38
C ARG A 263 16.01 11.82 2.32
N TYR A 264 15.62 12.93 1.71
CA TYR A 264 16.49 14.10 1.51
C TYR A 264 16.33 15.21 2.55
N GLY A 265 15.60 14.96 3.64
CA GLY A 265 15.38 15.94 4.71
C GLY A 265 14.54 17.16 4.29
N LYS A 266 13.72 17.04 3.23
CA LYS A 266 12.90 18.12 2.66
C LYS A 266 11.40 17.94 2.93
N LEU A 267 11.03 17.09 3.88
CA LEU A 267 9.64 16.81 4.20
C LEU A 267 8.97 18.03 4.82
N THR A 268 7.87 18.48 4.22
CA THR A 268 7.03 19.57 4.73
C THR A 268 5.83 19.04 5.50
N ASP A 269 5.21 19.88 6.34
CA ASP A 269 4.01 19.50 7.09
C ASP A 269 2.82 19.28 6.17
N GLU A 270 2.73 20.04 5.07
CA GLU A 270 1.73 19.83 4.03
C GLU A 270 1.81 18.42 3.43
N VAL A 271 3.00 17.99 2.99
CA VAL A 271 3.20 16.63 2.44
C VAL A 271 2.92 15.57 3.49
N LEU A 272 3.27 15.84 4.76
CA LEU A 272 3.08 14.91 5.86
C LEU A 272 1.61 14.79 6.27
N GLY A 273 0.89 15.91 6.39
CA GLY A 273 -0.53 15.99 6.78
C GLY A 273 -1.49 15.59 5.67
N ASN A 274 -1.14 15.86 4.42
CA ASN A 274 -2.04 15.68 3.29
C ASN A 274 -2.00 14.24 2.75
N CYS A 275 -2.62 13.33 3.46
CA CYS A 275 -2.76 11.92 3.06
C CYS A 275 -4.00 11.30 3.70
N LEU A 276 -4.83 10.65 2.90
CA LEU A 276 -6.01 9.91 3.39
C LEU A 276 -5.63 8.66 4.20
N MET A 277 -4.39 8.21 4.14
CA MET A 277 -3.90 6.96 4.72
C MET A 277 -4.76 5.74 4.38
N CYS A 278 -5.38 5.77 3.21
CA CYS A 278 -6.27 4.71 2.72
C CYS A 278 -5.56 3.40 2.33
N GLY A 279 -4.22 3.39 2.26
CA GLY A 279 -3.41 2.20 1.98
C GLY A 279 -3.41 1.73 0.53
N LEU A 280 -4.08 2.39 -0.42
CA LEU A 280 -4.13 1.94 -1.82
C LEU A 280 -2.76 1.94 -2.51
N CYS A 281 -1.94 2.96 -2.22
CA CYS A 281 -0.56 3.02 -2.70
C CYS A 281 0.33 1.92 -2.08
N GLU A 282 0.04 1.48 -0.86
CA GLU A 282 0.72 0.40 -0.15
C GLU A 282 0.35 -0.96 -0.75
N ALA A 283 -0.95 -1.20 -0.99
CA ALA A 283 -1.45 -2.42 -1.62
C ALA A 283 -0.86 -2.63 -3.04
N ARG A 284 -0.63 -1.55 -3.78
CA ARG A 284 -0.02 -1.60 -5.12
C ARG A 284 1.51 -1.54 -5.12
N CYS A 285 2.16 -1.32 -3.96
CA CYS A 285 3.62 -1.23 -3.90
C CYS A 285 4.27 -2.59 -4.23
N PRO A 286 5.09 -2.69 -5.30
CA PRO A 286 5.74 -3.95 -5.65
C PRO A 286 6.69 -4.44 -4.57
N VAL A 287 7.36 -3.50 -3.88
CA VAL A 287 8.31 -3.77 -2.81
C VAL A 287 7.62 -4.05 -1.46
N GLY A 288 6.34 -3.62 -1.30
CA GLY A 288 5.57 -3.81 -0.07
C GLY A 288 6.03 -2.93 1.09
N ILE A 289 6.35 -1.66 0.81
CA ILE A 289 6.72 -0.66 1.82
C ILE A 289 5.49 -0.30 2.65
N GLU A 290 5.64 -0.27 3.98
CA GLU A 290 4.59 0.09 4.95
C GLU A 290 4.41 1.63 5.02
N LEU A 291 3.85 2.21 3.94
CA LEU A 291 3.77 3.66 3.73
C LEU A 291 2.97 4.40 4.81
N ASN A 292 1.88 3.79 5.28
CA ASN A 292 1.05 4.37 6.32
C ASN A 292 1.79 4.41 7.67
N VAL A 293 2.50 3.34 8.03
CA VAL A 293 3.30 3.29 9.26
C VAL A 293 4.44 4.29 9.22
N LEU A 294 5.16 4.37 8.10
CA LEU A 294 6.23 5.36 7.90
C LEU A 294 5.73 6.80 8.05
N ARG A 295 4.52 7.08 7.56
CA ARG A 295 3.90 8.41 7.68
C ARG A 295 3.50 8.71 9.12
N LEU A 296 2.90 7.75 9.83
CA LEU A 296 2.60 7.87 11.26
C LEU A 296 3.85 8.15 12.09
N ASN A 297 4.91 7.34 11.92
CA ASN A 297 6.18 7.53 12.62
C ASN A 297 6.80 8.91 12.34
N SER A 298 6.56 9.46 11.13
CA SER A 298 7.03 10.80 10.79
C SER A 298 6.21 11.91 11.46
N ARG A 299 4.88 11.70 11.60
CA ARG A 299 4.01 12.64 12.33
C ARG A 299 4.36 12.70 13.80
N GLN A 300 4.56 11.55 14.46
CA GLN A 300 4.96 11.47 15.87
C GLN A 300 6.22 12.28 16.20
N LYS A 301 7.18 12.32 15.26
CA LYS A 301 8.44 13.07 15.45
C LYS A 301 8.28 14.60 15.39
N ARG A 302 7.14 15.09 14.90
CA ARG A 302 6.89 16.53 14.69
C ARG A 302 5.90 17.15 15.65
N VAL A 303 5.20 16.33 16.43
CA VAL A 303 4.24 16.83 17.44
C VAL A 303 5.00 17.17 18.71
N ASP A 304 5.46 18.41 18.80
CA ASP A 304 6.06 18.97 20.02
C ASP A 304 5.03 19.70 20.90
N SER A 305 3.79 19.82 20.43
CA SER A 305 2.73 20.57 21.13
C SER A 305 1.84 19.66 21.96
N PRO A 306 1.39 20.11 23.15
CA PRO A 306 0.34 19.42 23.89
C PRO A 306 -0.94 19.38 23.05
N ALA A 307 -1.69 18.28 23.18
CA ALA A 307 -2.89 17.99 22.42
C ALA A 307 -3.79 19.21 22.23
N LEU A 308 -4.02 19.60 20.97
CA LEU A 308 -4.97 20.66 20.61
C LEU A 308 -6.42 20.32 21.02
N MET A 309 -6.72 19.02 21.19
CA MET A 309 -8.01 18.54 21.66
C MET A 309 -7.93 18.08 23.10
N ARG A 310 -8.71 18.71 23.98
CA ARG A 310 -8.89 18.26 25.34
C ARG A 310 -9.93 17.14 25.38
N TYR A 311 -9.48 15.95 25.73
CA TYR A 311 -10.35 14.78 25.94
C TYR A 311 -10.79 14.66 27.41
N ASP A 312 -10.77 15.76 28.13
CA ASP A 312 -11.12 15.81 29.56
C ASP A 312 -12.56 15.36 29.83
N TYR A 313 -13.47 15.55 28.86
CA TYR A 313 -14.84 15.05 28.92
C TYR A 313 -14.95 13.51 28.97
N LEU A 314 -13.88 12.79 28.63
CA LEU A 314 -13.81 11.33 28.76
C LEU A 314 -13.32 10.89 30.14
N LYS A 315 -12.81 11.81 30.98
CA LYS A 315 -12.32 11.49 32.32
C LYS A 315 -13.47 11.14 33.27
N GLY A 316 -13.34 10.03 33.98
CA GLY A 316 -14.15 9.69 35.16
C GLY A 316 -15.53 9.09 34.89
N ALA A 317 -16.12 9.18 33.71
CA ALA A 317 -17.47 8.64 33.48
C ALA A 317 -17.40 7.22 32.92
N ASP A 318 -17.88 6.24 33.69
CA ASP A 318 -18.25 4.92 33.14
C ASP A 318 -19.60 5.10 32.44
N ARG A 319 -19.59 4.97 31.11
CA ARG A 319 -20.76 5.13 30.22
C ARG A 319 -21.24 3.79 29.68
N SER A 320 -20.83 2.75 30.34
CA SER A 320 -21.21 1.38 29.98
C SER A 320 -22.56 0.99 30.60
N SER A 321 -23.24 0.08 29.96
CA SER A 321 -24.48 -0.50 30.46
C SER A 321 -24.62 -1.97 30.01
N GLY A 322 -25.51 -2.71 30.68
CA GLY A 322 -25.72 -4.13 30.41
C GLY A 322 -24.69 -5.03 31.08
N SER A 323 -24.76 -6.30 30.78
CA SER A 323 -23.91 -7.37 31.31
C SER A 323 -23.61 -8.39 30.21
N GLY A 324 -22.65 -9.26 30.45
CA GLY A 324 -22.32 -10.34 29.51
C GLY A 324 -20.84 -10.42 29.20
N LYS A 325 -20.44 -11.52 28.58
CA LYS A 325 -19.07 -11.77 28.14
C LYS A 325 -18.77 -11.18 26.77
N VAL A 326 -19.80 -10.80 26.03
CA VAL A 326 -19.70 -10.07 24.77
C VAL A 326 -19.76 -8.58 25.07
N GLY A 327 -18.69 -7.88 24.79
CA GLY A 327 -18.63 -6.43 24.86
C GLY A 327 -18.87 -5.79 23.50
N TYR A 328 -19.74 -4.77 23.42
CA TYR A 328 -19.90 -3.97 22.21
C TYR A 328 -19.36 -2.56 22.44
N PHE A 329 -18.40 -2.18 21.60
CA PHE A 329 -17.86 -0.83 21.54
C PHE A 329 -18.33 -0.19 20.24
N ALA A 330 -19.37 0.63 20.29
CA ALA A 330 -19.90 1.31 19.11
C ALA A 330 -18.88 2.29 18.52
N GLY A 331 -18.26 3.07 19.37
CA GLY A 331 -17.32 4.15 19.00
C GLY A 331 -18.05 5.42 18.53
N CYS A 332 -17.34 6.54 18.64
CA CYS A 332 -17.90 7.89 18.40
C CYS A 332 -18.59 8.05 17.01
N MET A 333 -18.07 7.40 15.98
CA MET A 333 -18.64 7.51 14.63
C MET A 333 -19.90 6.67 14.44
N THR A 334 -20.01 5.53 15.11
CA THR A 334 -21.21 4.68 15.04
C THR A 334 -22.39 5.33 15.77
N LEU A 335 -22.12 6.04 16.85
CA LEU A 335 -23.13 6.83 17.56
C LEU A 335 -23.75 7.93 16.68
N LEU A 336 -23.02 8.40 15.68
CA LEU A 336 -23.55 9.34 14.67
C LEU A 336 -24.33 8.64 13.52
N THR A 337 -24.49 7.33 13.60
CA THR A 337 -25.25 6.51 12.63
C THR A 337 -26.27 5.62 13.37
N PRO A 338 -27.31 6.21 13.99
CA PRO A 338 -28.23 5.51 14.91
C PRO A 338 -28.89 4.27 14.30
N ALA A 339 -29.16 4.26 13.00
CA ALA A 339 -29.70 3.09 12.34
C ALA A 339 -28.77 1.86 12.39
N THR A 340 -27.44 2.05 12.39
CA THR A 340 -26.48 0.95 12.58
C THR A 340 -26.53 0.42 14.03
N LEU A 341 -26.68 1.31 15.02
CA LEU A 341 -26.84 0.91 16.43
C LEU A 341 -28.12 0.10 16.64
N GLN A 342 -29.24 0.61 16.14
CA GLN A 342 -30.53 -0.09 16.23
C GLN A 342 -30.49 -1.47 15.53
N ALA A 343 -29.80 -1.57 14.42
CA ALA A 343 -29.58 -2.84 13.73
C ALA A 343 -28.79 -3.82 14.60
N MET A 344 -27.71 -3.37 15.24
CA MET A 344 -26.94 -4.22 16.15
C MET A 344 -27.74 -4.64 17.38
N GLU A 345 -28.56 -3.76 17.95
CA GLU A 345 -29.50 -4.12 19.05
C GLU A 345 -30.46 -5.24 18.63
N LYS A 346 -31.07 -5.11 17.46
CA LYS A 346 -31.96 -6.16 16.91
C LYS A 346 -31.22 -7.47 16.69
N ILE A 347 -30.01 -7.44 16.16
CA ILE A 347 -29.20 -8.63 15.91
C ILE A 347 -28.84 -9.32 17.21
N PHE A 348 -28.36 -8.59 18.23
CA PHE A 348 -28.05 -9.16 19.55
C PHE A 348 -29.29 -9.76 20.20
N ALA A 349 -30.41 -9.06 20.16
CA ALA A 349 -31.68 -9.55 20.72
C ALA A 349 -32.17 -10.84 19.99
N ALA A 350 -32.14 -10.86 18.66
CA ALA A 350 -32.51 -12.03 17.86
C ALA A 350 -31.63 -13.24 18.12
N ALA A 351 -30.34 -13.01 18.37
CA ALA A 351 -29.37 -14.04 18.71
C ALA A 351 -29.43 -14.47 20.18
N GLY A 352 -30.25 -13.82 21.04
CA GLY A 352 -30.28 -14.08 22.49
C GLY A 352 -28.92 -13.77 23.19
N GLU A 353 -28.21 -12.73 22.72
CA GLU A 353 -26.92 -12.32 23.31
C GLU A 353 -27.09 -11.32 24.44
N GLU A 354 -26.52 -11.64 25.61
CA GLU A 354 -26.31 -10.66 26.67
C GLU A 354 -25.04 -9.86 26.38
N VAL A 355 -25.24 -8.56 26.16
CA VAL A 355 -24.16 -7.66 25.71
C VAL A 355 -23.89 -6.57 26.72
N TRP A 356 -22.64 -6.44 27.12
CA TRP A 356 -22.13 -5.26 27.81
C TRP A 356 -21.78 -4.19 26.77
N TRP A 357 -22.43 -3.03 26.84
CA TRP A 357 -22.17 -1.89 25.96
C TRP A 357 -21.20 -0.93 26.61
N ALA A 358 -20.06 -0.73 26.00
CA ALA A 358 -18.98 0.11 26.54
C ALA A 358 -19.31 1.62 26.55
N ASP A 359 -20.17 2.05 25.61
CA ASP A 359 -20.41 3.48 25.31
C ASP A 359 -21.87 3.81 24.99
N ARG A 360 -22.82 3.08 25.58
CA ARG A 360 -24.24 3.24 25.31
C ARG A 360 -24.76 4.63 25.69
N ASP A 361 -24.33 5.16 26.83
CA ASP A 361 -24.78 6.44 27.40
C ASP A 361 -23.87 7.60 27.02
N GLY A 362 -23.05 7.44 26.02
CA GLY A 362 -22.21 8.49 25.48
C GLY A 362 -20.96 7.99 24.79
N GLY A 363 -20.41 8.81 23.93
CA GLY A 363 -19.28 8.46 23.09
C GLY A 363 -18.01 8.16 23.88
N SER A 364 -17.38 7.03 23.56
CA SER A 364 -16.01 6.72 23.93
C SER A 364 -15.11 6.78 22.71
N CYS A 365 -13.81 7.10 22.94
CA CYS A 365 -12.82 7.15 21.88
C CYS A 365 -11.90 5.95 21.97
N CYS A 366 -11.61 5.32 20.84
CA CYS A 366 -10.61 4.25 20.74
C CYS A 366 -9.15 4.74 20.73
N GLY A 367 -8.91 6.07 20.69
CA GLY A 367 -7.57 6.67 20.63
C GLY A 367 -6.97 6.76 19.20
N ARG A 368 -7.53 6.10 18.20
CA ARG A 368 -6.96 6.08 16.84
C ARG A 368 -6.82 7.48 16.20
N PRO A 369 -7.79 8.42 16.30
CA PRO A 369 -7.64 9.75 15.72
C PRO A 369 -6.42 10.49 16.26
N LEU A 370 -6.15 10.40 17.57
CA LEU A 370 -4.97 10.97 18.19
C LEU A 370 -3.68 10.36 17.67
N LYS A 371 -3.64 9.04 17.56
CA LYS A 371 -2.50 8.35 16.98
C LYS A 371 -2.26 8.80 15.53
N LEU A 372 -3.32 8.97 14.73
CA LEU A 372 -3.23 9.44 13.34
C LEU A 372 -2.71 10.88 13.22
N SER A 373 -2.98 11.75 14.21
CA SER A 373 -2.43 13.10 14.27
C SER A 373 -0.99 13.15 14.78
N GLY A 374 -0.50 12.07 15.41
CA GLY A 374 0.84 11.98 16.00
C GLY A 374 0.87 12.13 17.53
N GLU A 375 -0.28 12.34 18.17
CA GLU A 375 -0.43 12.53 19.62
C GLU A 375 -0.49 11.20 20.38
N VAL A 376 0.61 10.48 20.37
CA VAL A 376 0.70 9.09 20.89
C VAL A 376 0.42 9.04 22.39
N ASN A 377 1.00 9.94 23.18
CA ASN A 377 0.82 9.93 24.65
C ASN A 377 -0.65 10.14 25.06
N ALA A 378 -1.41 10.96 24.32
CA ALA A 378 -2.83 11.14 24.56
C ALA A 378 -3.64 9.90 24.14
N ALA A 379 -3.27 9.27 23.02
CA ALA A 379 -3.85 8.03 22.58
C ALA A 379 -3.64 6.91 23.59
N GLU A 380 -2.41 6.73 24.10
CA GLU A 380 -2.06 5.71 25.10
C GLU A 380 -2.88 5.86 26.39
N ARG A 381 -3.07 7.08 26.89
CA ARG A 381 -3.91 7.32 28.08
C ARG A 381 -5.36 6.85 27.87
N ILE A 382 -5.94 7.12 26.70
CA ILE A 382 -7.29 6.64 26.37
C ILE A 382 -7.32 5.11 26.25
N MET A 383 -6.30 4.53 25.64
CA MET A 383 -6.19 3.08 25.47
C MET A 383 -6.11 2.36 26.83
N GLU A 384 -5.29 2.83 27.75
CA GLU A 384 -5.17 2.23 29.09
C GLU A 384 -6.49 2.31 29.85
N ARG A 385 -7.17 3.45 29.82
CA ARG A 385 -8.50 3.58 30.43
C ARG A 385 -9.51 2.56 29.86
N ASN A 386 -9.57 2.43 28.55
CA ASN A 386 -10.48 1.46 27.93
C ASN A 386 -10.11 0.01 28.27
N LYS A 387 -8.82 -0.31 28.37
CA LYS A 387 -8.36 -1.64 28.82
C LYS A 387 -8.81 -1.94 30.25
N GLU A 388 -8.67 -0.99 31.16
CA GLU A 388 -9.14 -1.12 32.55
C GLU A 388 -10.65 -1.38 32.59
N LEU A 389 -11.42 -0.67 31.76
CA LEU A 389 -12.86 -0.86 31.65
C LEU A 389 -13.21 -2.26 31.14
N PHE A 390 -12.52 -2.74 30.10
CA PHE A 390 -12.74 -4.09 29.54
C PHE A 390 -12.40 -5.19 30.57
N ARG A 391 -11.31 -5.02 31.33
CA ARG A 391 -10.94 -5.97 32.39
C ARG A 391 -11.95 -5.97 33.55
N LYS A 392 -12.41 -4.77 33.97
CA LYS A 392 -13.39 -4.61 35.05
C LYS A 392 -14.68 -5.39 34.76
N HIS A 393 -15.13 -5.39 33.50
CA HIS A 393 -16.36 -6.06 33.09
C HIS A 393 -16.13 -7.51 32.61
N GLY A 394 -14.90 -8.01 32.61
CA GLY A 394 -14.56 -9.41 32.35
C GLY A 394 -15.03 -9.93 30.99
N ILE A 395 -15.03 -9.07 29.95
CA ILE A 395 -15.44 -9.45 28.61
C ILE A 395 -14.45 -10.44 27.98
N ALA A 396 -14.98 -11.37 27.20
CA ALA A 396 -14.18 -12.35 26.45
C ALA A 396 -14.10 -12.03 24.95
N THR A 397 -15.17 -11.39 24.42
CA THR A 397 -15.22 -10.97 23.02
C THR A 397 -15.59 -9.50 22.95
N LEU A 398 -14.80 -8.71 22.22
CA LEU A 398 -15.04 -7.29 21.96
C LEU A 398 -15.50 -7.12 20.50
N VAL A 399 -16.73 -6.68 20.30
CA VAL A 399 -17.32 -6.40 18.98
C VAL A 399 -17.36 -4.91 18.73
N THR A 400 -16.99 -4.47 17.53
CA THR A 400 -17.13 -3.06 17.12
C THR A 400 -17.65 -2.93 15.69
N SER A 401 -18.45 -1.90 15.44
CA SER A 401 -18.96 -1.59 14.09
C SER A 401 -18.06 -0.64 13.31
N CYS A 402 -16.96 -0.17 13.92
CA CYS A 402 -16.04 0.77 13.30
C CYS A 402 -14.71 0.09 12.95
N PRO A 403 -14.33 -0.03 11.66
CA PRO A 403 -13.04 -0.61 11.26
C PRO A 403 -11.83 0.11 11.84
N ILE A 404 -11.96 1.41 12.07
CA ILE A 404 -10.90 2.24 12.68
C ILE A 404 -10.66 1.80 14.13
N CYS A 405 -11.74 1.53 14.88
CA CYS A 405 -11.67 1.01 16.24
C CYS A 405 -11.14 -0.44 16.24
N LEU A 406 -11.64 -1.29 15.34
CA LEU A 406 -11.16 -2.67 15.19
C LEU A 406 -9.64 -2.73 15.05
N LYS A 407 -9.12 -1.93 14.11
CA LYS A 407 -7.68 -1.92 13.82
C LYS A 407 -6.85 -1.54 15.04
N VAL A 408 -7.22 -0.49 15.77
CA VAL A 408 -6.47 -0.06 16.93
C VAL A 408 -6.58 -1.06 18.10
N PHE A 409 -7.74 -1.68 18.29
CA PHE A 409 -7.91 -2.72 19.30
C PHE A 409 -7.04 -3.96 19.01
N ARG A 410 -6.93 -4.36 17.76
CA ARG A 410 -6.11 -5.52 17.36
C ARG A 410 -4.60 -5.24 17.37
N GLU A 411 -4.19 -4.02 16.98
CA GLU A 411 -2.77 -3.71 16.77
C GLU A 411 -2.11 -3.05 18.00
N ASP A 412 -2.84 -2.24 18.74
CA ASP A 412 -2.24 -1.32 19.72
C ASP A 412 -2.63 -1.62 21.18
N TYR A 413 -3.79 -2.23 21.40
CA TYR A 413 -4.29 -2.44 22.76
C TYR A 413 -3.66 -3.64 23.49
N ALA A 414 -3.09 -4.60 22.78
CA ALA A 414 -2.56 -5.85 23.36
C ALA A 414 -3.56 -6.47 24.36
N LEU A 415 -4.77 -6.77 23.90
CA LEU A 415 -5.87 -7.32 24.71
C LEU A 415 -5.67 -8.84 24.89
N GLU A 416 -4.95 -9.22 25.96
CA GLU A 416 -4.76 -10.61 26.27
C GLU A 416 -6.07 -11.26 26.75
N GLY A 417 -6.44 -12.40 26.15
CA GLY A 417 -7.64 -13.16 26.52
C GLY A 417 -8.95 -12.56 26.01
N ILE A 418 -8.92 -11.46 25.24
CA ILE A 418 -10.10 -10.84 24.62
C ILE A 418 -10.00 -10.98 23.11
N GLU A 419 -10.95 -11.69 22.52
CA GLU A 419 -11.07 -11.77 21.07
C GLU A 419 -11.72 -10.48 20.51
N VAL A 420 -11.10 -9.85 19.54
CA VAL A 420 -11.61 -8.60 18.95
C VAL A 420 -12.16 -8.87 17.55
N LEU A 421 -13.44 -8.56 17.34
CA LEU A 421 -14.16 -8.81 16.08
C LEU A 421 -14.82 -7.55 15.54
N HIS A 422 -14.81 -7.43 14.21
CA HIS A 422 -15.71 -6.53 13.54
C HIS A 422 -17.15 -7.08 13.59
N HIS A 423 -18.15 -6.23 13.59
CA HIS A 423 -19.55 -6.68 13.63
C HIS A 423 -19.89 -7.64 12.48
N THR A 424 -19.27 -7.48 11.31
CA THR A 424 -19.51 -8.40 10.18
C THR A 424 -18.96 -9.80 10.44
N GLU A 425 -17.80 -9.93 11.08
CA GLU A 425 -17.26 -11.23 11.50
C GLU A 425 -18.15 -11.87 12.57
N TYR A 426 -18.62 -11.06 13.51
CA TYR A 426 -19.46 -11.53 14.60
C TYR A 426 -20.84 -11.98 14.12
N ILE A 427 -21.51 -11.21 13.29
CA ILE A 427 -22.81 -11.55 12.69
C ILE A 427 -22.70 -12.85 11.88
N LEU A 428 -21.65 -12.97 11.06
CA LEU A 428 -21.41 -14.17 10.28
C LEU A 428 -21.17 -15.39 11.15
N ARG A 429 -20.47 -15.24 12.28
CA ARG A 429 -20.29 -16.29 13.29
C ARG A 429 -21.64 -16.74 13.87
N LEU A 430 -22.52 -15.80 14.23
CA LEU A 430 -23.86 -16.12 14.74
C LEU A 430 -24.71 -16.86 13.71
N MET A 431 -24.66 -16.46 12.44
CA MET A 431 -25.36 -17.16 11.35
C MET A 431 -24.81 -18.57 11.14
N ARG A 432 -23.51 -18.75 11.12
CA ARG A 432 -22.87 -20.06 10.98
C ARG A 432 -23.15 -21.00 12.18
N ALA A 433 -23.38 -20.42 13.34
CA ALA A 433 -23.80 -21.16 14.55
C ALA A 433 -25.32 -21.45 14.57
N GLY A 434 -26.08 -21.05 13.55
CA GLY A 434 -27.55 -21.22 13.50
C GLY A 434 -28.32 -20.35 14.49
N ARG A 435 -27.68 -19.31 15.05
CA ARG A 435 -28.30 -18.40 16.03
C ARG A 435 -28.98 -17.19 15.36
N LEU A 436 -28.71 -16.95 14.09
CA LEU A 436 -29.38 -15.98 13.25
C LEU A 436 -29.72 -16.63 11.91
N ASP A 437 -30.94 -16.37 11.43
CA ASP A 437 -31.37 -16.75 10.10
C ASP A 437 -31.95 -15.52 9.38
N VAL A 438 -31.73 -15.45 8.06
CA VAL A 438 -32.17 -14.32 7.24
C VAL A 438 -33.00 -14.79 6.05
N GLU A 439 -33.98 -13.98 5.68
CA GLU A 439 -34.77 -14.19 4.48
C GLU A 439 -34.08 -13.55 3.27
N ARG A 440 -34.07 -14.27 2.15
CA ARG A 440 -33.53 -13.74 0.89
C ARG A 440 -34.54 -12.83 0.20
N THR A 441 -34.03 -11.74 -0.32
CA THR A 441 -34.76 -10.78 -1.15
C THR A 441 -34.26 -10.80 -2.60
N PRO A 442 -35.08 -10.43 -3.60
CA PRO A 442 -34.60 -10.21 -4.97
C PRO A 442 -33.81 -8.92 -5.15
N ASP A 443 -33.57 -8.15 -4.09
CA ASP A 443 -32.90 -6.88 -4.15
C ASP A 443 -31.40 -7.01 -4.54
N THR A 444 -30.93 -5.96 -5.18
CA THR A 444 -29.54 -5.86 -5.63
C THR A 444 -28.76 -4.87 -4.76
N PHE A 445 -27.60 -5.31 -4.33
CA PHE A 445 -26.69 -4.57 -3.48
C PHE A 445 -25.35 -4.36 -4.18
N THR A 446 -24.69 -3.24 -3.93
CA THR A 446 -23.27 -3.06 -4.22
C THR A 446 -22.52 -2.76 -2.94
N TYR A 447 -21.26 -3.19 -2.85
CA TYR A 447 -20.51 -3.08 -1.61
C TYR A 447 -19.30 -2.14 -1.77
N HIS A 448 -19.24 -1.14 -0.88
CA HIS A 448 -18.05 -0.31 -0.71
C HIS A 448 -17.14 -0.91 0.35
N ASP A 449 -15.93 -1.32 -0.03
CA ASP A 449 -14.90 -1.81 0.88
C ASP A 449 -14.28 -0.67 1.70
N PRO A 450 -14.52 -0.58 3.02
CA PRO A 450 -13.84 0.42 3.84
C PRO A 450 -12.35 0.15 3.90
N CYS A 451 -11.54 1.18 3.69
CA CYS A 451 -10.09 1.04 3.60
C CYS A 451 -9.43 0.45 4.86
N GLU A 452 -9.93 0.79 6.06
CA GLU A 452 -9.42 0.25 7.33
C GLU A 452 -9.94 -1.17 7.63
N LEU A 453 -11.08 -1.59 7.05
CA LEU A 453 -11.57 -2.97 7.16
C LEU A 453 -10.83 -3.89 6.21
N GLY A 454 -10.82 -3.57 4.90
CA GLY A 454 -10.19 -4.38 3.87
C GLY A 454 -8.66 -4.30 3.95
N ARG A 455 -8.06 -3.23 3.44
CA ARG A 455 -6.59 -3.06 3.42
C ARG A 455 -5.97 -2.99 4.80
N GLY A 456 -6.67 -2.36 5.75
CA GLY A 456 -6.18 -2.18 7.11
C GLY A 456 -6.25 -3.42 7.99
N SER A 457 -7.25 -4.29 7.82
CA SER A 457 -7.52 -5.44 8.72
C SER A 457 -7.67 -6.78 7.99
N GLY A 458 -7.61 -6.81 6.65
CA GLY A 458 -7.68 -8.03 5.86
C GLY A 458 -9.08 -8.65 5.73
N ILE A 459 -10.14 -7.93 6.15
CA ILE A 459 -11.52 -8.43 6.16
C ILE A 459 -12.21 -7.97 4.87
N TYR A 460 -12.47 -8.91 3.96
CA TYR A 460 -13.07 -8.67 2.66
C TYR A 460 -14.30 -9.54 2.39
N GLU A 461 -14.28 -10.81 2.76
CA GLU A 461 -15.31 -11.78 2.40
C GLU A 461 -16.48 -11.82 3.36
N GLU A 462 -16.25 -11.58 4.65
CA GLU A 462 -17.30 -11.62 5.68
C GLU A 462 -18.46 -10.66 5.38
N PRO A 463 -18.22 -9.37 5.01
CA PRO A 463 -19.31 -8.49 4.59
C PRO A 463 -20.03 -8.98 3.32
N ARG A 464 -19.27 -9.54 2.36
CA ARG A 464 -19.82 -10.06 1.11
C ARG A 464 -20.70 -11.28 1.31
N GLU A 465 -20.27 -12.20 2.18
CA GLU A 465 -21.03 -13.40 2.53
C GLU A 465 -22.36 -13.01 3.19
N LEU A 466 -22.36 -12.04 4.11
CA LEU A 466 -23.58 -11.49 4.71
C LEU A 466 -24.52 -10.86 3.68
N ILE A 467 -24.01 -10.06 2.75
CA ILE A 467 -24.84 -9.44 1.71
C ILE A 467 -25.40 -10.52 0.78
N ARG A 468 -24.61 -11.52 0.38
CA ARG A 468 -25.03 -12.62 -0.48
C ARG A 468 -26.08 -13.52 0.18
N SER A 469 -26.09 -13.62 1.51
CA SER A 469 -27.12 -14.38 2.23
C SER A 469 -28.49 -13.69 2.16
N VAL A 470 -28.51 -12.37 2.06
CA VAL A 470 -29.74 -11.58 1.98
C VAL A 470 -30.20 -11.36 0.53
N GLY A 471 -29.30 -11.07 -0.40
CA GLY A 471 -29.70 -10.75 -1.77
C GLY A 471 -28.57 -10.89 -2.79
N ARG A 472 -28.68 -10.19 -3.92
CA ARG A 472 -27.70 -10.24 -5.01
C ARG A 472 -26.64 -9.14 -4.85
N LEU A 473 -25.37 -9.53 -4.73
CA LEU A 473 -24.24 -8.61 -4.73
C LEU A 473 -23.71 -8.35 -6.15
N THR A 474 -23.54 -7.09 -6.52
CA THR A 474 -22.87 -6.63 -7.74
C THR A 474 -21.65 -5.81 -7.35
N GLU A 475 -20.46 -6.22 -7.78
CA GLU A 475 -19.21 -5.55 -7.43
C GLU A 475 -18.95 -4.32 -8.33
N PRO A 476 -18.45 -3.20 -7.78
CA PRO A 476 -17.99 -2.07 -8.59
C PRO A 476 -16.67 -2.39 -9.29
N ALA A 477 -16.23 -1.54 -10.23
CA ALA A 477 -14.99 -1.75 -10.97
C ALA A 477 -13.76 -1.81 -10.05
N HIS A 478 -13.70 -0.95 -9.02
CA HIS A 478 -12.65 -1.00 -8.00
C HIS A 478 -13.21 -1.52 -6.68
N HIS A 479 -12.96 -2.80 -6.38
CA HIS A 479 -13.41 -3.49 -5.17
C HIS A 479 -12.26 -4.21 -4.46
N GLY A 480 -12.51 -4.73 -3.27
CA GLY A 480 -11.51 -5.43 -2.47
C GLY A 480 -10.29 -4.54 -2.16
N ALA A 481 -9.09 -5.04 -2.42
CA ALA A 481 -7.85 -4.31 -2.18
C ALA A 481 -7.68 -3.06 -3.08
N GLU A 482 -8.37 -3.01 -4.23
CA GLU A 482 -8.34 -1.90 -5.18
C GLU A 482 -9.43 -0.85 -4.93
N ALA A 483 -10.31 -1.07 -3.95
CA ALA A 483 -11.42 -0.17 -3.64
C ALA A 483 -10.97 1.27 -3.38
N LEU A 484 -11.76 2.21 -3.88
CA LEU A 484 -11.52 3.64 -3.67
C LEU A 484 -11.86 4.05 -2.23
N CYS A 485 -11.23 5.09 -1.73
CA CYS A 485 -11.51 5.66 -0.41
C CYS A 485 -12.74 6.58 -0.47
N CYS A 486 -13.53 6.60 0.59
CA CYS A 486 -14.69 7.49 0.72
C CYS A 486 -14.33 8.98 0.92
N GLY A 487 -13.05 9.32 1.02
CA GLY A 487 -12.56 10.69 1.23
C GLY A 487 -12.59 11.20 2.67
N SER A 488 -13.49 10.69 3.50
CA SER A 488 -13.66 11.14 4.90
C SER A 488 -12.64 10.49 5.84
N SER A 489 -11.35 10.75 5.62
CA SER A 489 -10.29 10.20 6.46
C SER A 489 -10.00 11.09 7.65
N LEU A 490 -9.97 10.51 8.84
CA LEU A 490 -9.49 11.17 10.08
C LEU A 490 -7.98 11.45 10.06
N ALA A 491 -7.26 10.91 9.08
CA ALA A 491 -5.82 11.05 8.96
C ALA A 491 -5.38 12.26 8.12
N ASN A 492 -6.25 12.82 7.29
CA ASN A 492 -5.92 14.01 6.50
C ASN A 492 -6.31 15.26 7.28
N THR A 493 -5.34 16.13 7.54
CA THR A 493 -5.51 17.36 8.32
C THR A 493 -5.45 18.63 7.47
N VAL A 494 -5.40 18.49 6.14
CA VAL A 494 -5.15 19.61 5.20
C VAL A 494 -6.33 19.86 4.28
N ILE A 495 -6.98 18.82 3.75
CA ILE A 495 -8.13 18.98 2.84
C ILE A 495 -9.37 19.44 3.61
N ASP A 496 -10.14 20.33 2.98
CA ASP A 496 -11.41 20.81 3.50
C ASP A 496 -12.59 19.85 3.23
N ASP A 497 -13.75 20.18 3.80
CA ASP A 497 -14.97 19.38 3.64
C ASP A 497 -15.41 19.27 2.16
N GLY A 498 -15.27 20.33 1.36
CA GLY A 498 -15.60 20.34 -0.06
C GLY A 498 -14.74 19.36 -0.86
N GLN A 499 -13.46 19.33 -0.57
CA GLN A 499 -12.49 18.40 -1.16
C GLN A 499 -12.77 16.94 -0.73
N GLN A 500 -13.13 16.72 0.53
CA GLN A 500 -13.55 15.38 1.00
C GLN A 500 -14.80 14.90 0.27
N VAL A 501 -15.80 15.77 0.11
CA VAL A 501 -17.03 15.48 -0.64
C VAL A 501 -16.73 15.19 -2.11
N ALA A 502 -15.80 15.91 -2.74
CA ALA A 502 -15.42 15.68 -4.13
C ALA A 502 -14.83 14.27 -4.34
N ILE A 503 -13.94 13.83 -3.44
CA ILE A 503 -13.40 12.46 -3.45
C ILE A 503 -14.53 11.44 -3.25
N GLY A 504 -15.40 11.67 -2.26
CA GLY A 504 -16.53 10.80 -1.96
C GLY A 504 -17.49 10.66 -3.14
N ARG A 505 -17.78 11.77 -3.82
CA ARG A 505 -18.65 11.79 -5.00
C ARG A 505 -18.10 10.98 -6.16
N ALA A 506 -16.79 11.11 -6.44
CA ALA A 506 -16.13 10.35 -7.50
C ALA A 506 -16.18 8.83 -7.24
N MET A 507 -16.02 8.41 -5.98
CA MET A 507 -16.14 7.02 -5.57
C MET A 507 -17.59 6.53 -5.60
N THR A 508 -18.55 7.34 -5.12
CA THR A 508 -19.99 6.99 -5.09
C THR A 508 -20.55 6.79 -6.49
N ALA A 509 -20.14 7.61 -7.45
CA ALA A 509 -20.54 7.46 -8.85
C ALA A 509 -20.17 6.10 -9.44
N GLU A 510 -19.03 5.54 -9.03
CA GLU A 510 -18.63 4.19 -9.46
C GLU A 510 -19.48 3.08 -8.83
N LEU A 511 -19.89 3.26 -7.57
CA LEU A 511 -20.83 2.34 -6.91
C LEU A 511 -22.22 2.38 -7.57
N GLU A 512 -22.72 3.56 -7.88
CA GLU A 512 -24.02 3.75 -8.55
C GLU A 512 -24.02 3.19 -9.98
N ALA A 513 -22.86 3.22 -10.67
CA ALA A 513 -22.70 2.64 -12.00
C ALA A 513 -22.95 1.12 -12.04
N THR A 514 -22.96 0.42 -10.91
CA THR A 514 -23.36 -1.00 -10.82
C THR A 514 -24.85 -1.24 -11.07
N GLY A 515 -25.67 -0.21 -10.98
CA GLY A 515 -27.14 -0.29 -11.08
C GLY A 515 -27.83 -0.93 -9.86
N ALA A 516 -27.12 -1.13 -8.75
CA ALA A 516 -27.68 -1.68 -7.52
C ALA A 516 -28.61 -0.66 -6.84
N LYS A 517 -29.70 -1.15 -6.24
CA LYS A 517 -30.68 -0.31 -5.53
C LYS A 517 -30.15 0.24 -4.20
N THR A 518 -29.21 -0.47 -3.59
CA THR A 518 -28.66 -0.10 -2.28
C THR A 518 -27.14 -0.23 -2.30
N ILE A 519 -26.47 0.83 -1.87
CA ILE A 519 -25.04 0.82 -1.57
C ILE A 519 -24.88 0.37 -0.12
N VAL A 520 -24.07 -0.67 0.09
CA VAL A 520 -23.78 -1.23 1.42
C VAL A 520 -22.33 -0.97 1.80
N THR A 521 -22.09 -0.64 3.05
CA THR A 521 -20.73 -0.52 3.59
C THR A 521 -20.70 -1.03 5.03
N ALA A 522 -19.50 -1.32 5.54
CA ALA A 522 -19.30 -1.80 6.90
C ALA A 522 -18.43 -0.82 7.72
N CYS A 523 -18.70 0.47 7.57
CA CYS A 523 -18.00 1.53 8.29
C CYS A 523 -18.91 2.75 8.46
N PRO A 524 -19.13 3.24 9.69
CA PRO A 524 -20.03 4.38 9.95
C PRO A 524 -19.54 5.67 9.27
N LEU A 525 -18.22 5.87 9.20
CA LEU A 525 -17.64 7.04 8.52
C LEU A 525 -17.87 6.97 7.00
N CYS A 526 -17.67 5.79 6.39
CA CYS A 526 -17.94 5.58 4.97
C CYS A 526 -19.43 5.73 4.68
N LYS A 527 -20.32 5.17 5.53
CA LYS A 527 -21.78 5.31 5.37
C LYS A 527 -22.20 6.78 5.33
N LYS A 528 -21.67 7.60 6.26
CA LYS A 528 -21.94 9.04 6.28
C LYS A 528 -21.40 9.75 5.03
N ALA A 529 -20.18 9.40 4.59
CA ALA A 529 -19.54 10.01 3.43
C ALA A 529 -20.29 9.67 2.12
N VAL A 530 -20.59 8.40 1.90
CA VAL A 530 -21.36 7.93 0.74
C VAL A 530 -22.76 8.52 0.74
N GLY A 531 -23.44 8.55 1.89
CA GLY A 531 -24.78 9.10 2.02
C GLY A 531 -24.92 10.60 1.72
N ARG A 532 -23.81 11.35 1.73
CA ARG A 532 -23.78 12.76 1.29
C ARG A 532 -23.76 12.93 -0.24
N ALA A 533 -23.40 11.88 -0.95
CA ALA A 533 -23.16 11.93 -2.40
C ALA A 533 -24.10 11.01 -3.20
N ALA A 534 -24.65 9.97 -2.57
CA ALA A 534 -25.45 8.96 -3.22
C ALA A 534 -26.87 9.43 -3.53
N SER A 535 -27.38 9.06 -4.71
CA SER A 535 -28.78 9.21 -5.11
C SER A 535 -29.63 7.99 -4.72
N VAL A 536 -29.00 6.87 -4.38
CA VAL A 536 -29.65 5.63 -3.94
C VAL A 536 -29.48 5.42 -2.44
N ARG A 537 -30.22 4.48 -1.89
CA ARG A 537 -30.13 4.12 -0.47
C ARG A 537 -28.72 3.69 -0.08
N VAL A 538 -28.26 4.16 1.09
CA VAL A 538 -26.98 3.74 1.69
C VAL A 538 -27.25 3.08 3.04
N ALA A 539 -26.81 1.84 3.21
CA ALA A 539 -27.02 1.04 4.40
C ALA A 539 -25.70 0.49 4.96
N ASP A 540 -25.68 0.22 6.26
CA ASP A 540 -24.65 -0.63 6.86
C ASP A 540 -24.99 -2.10 6.66
N VAL A 541 -23.98 -3.00 6.62
CA VAL A 541 -24.19 -4.45 6.53
C VAL A 541 -25.12 -4.94 7.65
N ALA A 542 -24.96 -4.44 8.88
CA ALA A 542 -25.82 -4.79 10.00
C ALA A 542 -27.29 -4.41 9.75
N GLN A 543 -27.55 -3.27 9.08
CA GLN A 543 -28.91 -2.86 8.74
C GLN A 543 -29.56 -3.81 7.73
N VAL A 544 -28.79 -4.18 6.69
CA VAL A 544 -29.26 -5.12 5.67
C VAL A 544 -29.62 -6.47 6.31
N VAL A 545 -28.78 -6.97 7.22
CA VAL A 545 -29.07 -8.20 7.95
C VAL A 545 -30.28 -8.05 8.87
N ALA A 546 -30.33 -6.99 9.68
CA ALA A 546 -31.39 -6.77 10.69
C ALA A 546 -32.78 -6.55 10.09
N GLU A 547 -32.86 -6.03 8.86
CA GLU A 547 -34.14 -5.85 8.12
C GLU A 547 -34.68 -7.16 7.57
N HIS A 548 -33.85 -8.17 7.37
CA HIS A 548 -34.21 -9.46 6.79
C HIS A 548 -34.05 -10.62 7.78
N LEU A 549 -33.93 -10.32 9.08
CA LEU A 549 -33.97 -11.38 10.10
C LEU A 549 -35.30 -12.12 10.05
N ARG A 550 -35.25 -13.45 9.98
CA ARG A 550 -36.42 -14.27 10.27
C ARG A 550 -36.71 -14.20 11.76
N VAL A 551 -37.73 -13.48 12.11
CA VAL A 551 -38.21 -13.42 13.51
C VAL A 551 -38.85 -14.76 13.81
N ALA A 552 -38.22 -15.57 14.69
CA ALA A 552 -38.99 -16.64 15.38
C ALA A 552 -40.16 -15.96 16.09
N ALA A 553 -41.37 -16.44 15.87
CA ALA A 553 -42.61 -15.80 16.31
C ALA A 553 -42.47 -15.25 17.73
N GLU A 554 -42.74 -13.93 17.84
CA GLU A 554 -43.05 -13.12 19.01
C GLU A 554 -42.32 -13.41 20.34
N VAL A 555 -41.31 -12.63 20.61
CA VAL A 555 -41.01 -12.21 21.99
C VAL A 555 -41.67 -10.84 22.18
N PRO A 556 -42.54 -10.62 23.16
CA PRO A 556 -43.21 -9.33 23.35
C PRO A 556 -42.17 -8.24 23.67
N CYS A 557 -42.15 -7.24 22.83
CA CYS A 557 -41.31 -6.04 23.02
C CYS A 557 -41.73 -5.34 24.33
N GLY A 558 -40.90 -5.43 25.35
CA GLY A 558 -41.06 -4.62 26.56
C GLY A 558 -41.00 -3.13 26.17
N LYS A 559 -42.02 -2.39 26.54
CA LYS A 559 -42.14 -0.94 26.28
C LYS A 559 -40.91 -0.19 26.78
N VAL A 560 -40.04 0.16 25.85
CA VAL A 560 -38.98 1.12 26.14
C VAL A 560 -39.63 2.50 26.26
N ARG A 561 -39.60 3.09 27.46
CA ARG A 561 -39.97 4.49 27.66
C ARG A 561 -38.97 5.36 26.88
N THR A 562 -39.44 5.89 25.76
CA THR A 562 -38.73 6.97 25.05
C THR A 562 -39.07 8.30 25.72
N GLU A 563 -38.24 8.73 26.64
CA GLU A 563 -38.27 10.14 27.07
C GLU A 563 -37.61 11.00 25.98
N PRO A 564 -38.20 12.10 25.55
CA PRO A 564 -37.66 12.95 24.51
C PRO A 564 -36.35 13.59 24.96
N VAL A 565 -35.34 13.58 24.07
CA VAL A 565 -33.98 14.11 24.29
C VAL A 565 -33.99 15.59 24.75
N GLY A 566 -35.05 16.34 24.44
CA GLY A 566 -35.21 17.75 24.84
C GLY A 566 -35.32 17.97 26.35
N GLU A 567 -35.92 17.07 27.13
CA GLU A 567 -36.05 17.23 28.58
C GLU A 567 -34.73 16.94 29.33
N ARG A 568 -33.86 16.14 28.79
CA ARG A 568 -32.54 15.86 29.38
C ARG A 568 -31.56 17.02 29.23
N ILE A 569 -31.69 17.82 28.18
CA ILE A 569 -30.86 19.03 27.98
C ILE A 569 -31.28 20.09 28.96
N ALA A 570 -32.59 20.30 29.16
CA ALA A 570 -33.10 21.27 30.14
C ALA A 570 -32.75 20.90 31.59
N ALA A 571 -32.76 19.60 31.94
CA ALA A 571 -32.37 19.16 33.29
C ALA A 571 -30.84 19.30 33.53
N ALA A 572 -30.00 19.12 32.51
CA ALA A 572 -28.56 19.30 32.61
C ALA A 572 -28.16 20.78 32.72
N GLU A 573 -28.87 21.66 32.04
CA GLU A 573 -28.68 23.11 32.15
C GLU A 573 -29.13 23.65 33.52
N ALA A 574 -30.22 23.15 34.06
CA ALA A 574 -30.70 23.50 35.42
C ALA A 574 -29.75 23.01 36.53
N ALA A 575 -29.07 21.87 36.35
CA ALA A 575 -28.12 21.35 37.34
C ALA A 575 -26.73 22.01 37.26
N SER A 576 -26.41 22.74 36.19
CA SER A 576 -25.09 23.38 35.99
C SER A 576 -25.03 24.85 36.50
N GLY A 577 -26.15 25.41 36.90
CA GLY A 577 -26.18 26.74 37.55
C GLY A 577 -25.65 27.88 36.71
N ARG A 578 -25.86 27.89 35.40
CA ARG A 578 -25.57 29.03 34.53
C ARG A 578 -26.68 29.26 33.55
#